data_8d1986dadccdb609817b71540c41c1c5
#
_entry.id   8d1986dadccdb609817b71540c41c1c5
#
_cell.length_a   1.000
_cell.length_b   1.000
_cell.length_c   1.000
_cell.angle_alpha   90.00
_cell.angle_beta   90.00
_cell.angle_gamma   90.00
#
_symmetry.space_group_name_H-M   'P 1'
#
loop_
_entity.id
_entity.type
_entity.pdbx_description
1 polymer ?
#
loop_
_entity_poly.entity_id
_entity_poly.type
_entity_poly.pdbx_seq_one_letter_code
_entity_poly.pdbx_strand_id
1 'polypeptide(L)'
;MGEIHQDGWKVFEENNLESFELLNFEEDNLKRELNEVDAILLRTAKLSNDVISICKKLKIVSRHGVGYDNVNIDYLNHKNIALGITSTSNAVSVAEHVLTSFLYLSKNIHLSDKLTREGRFNDKSSLPIFFELYQKNIVIFGFGRIGKAVAKRC
;
A
#
# COMPACT_ATOMS: atom_id res chain seq x y z
N MET A 1 -12.79 2.81 5.66
CA MET A 1 -12.85 3.22 4.25
C MET A 1 -11.85 2.38 3.42
N GLY A 2 -12.36 1.35 2.79
CA GLY A 2 -11.64 0.27 2.11
C GLY A 2 -11.50 -0.98 2.98
N GLU A 3 -11.63 -2.14 2.34
CA GLU A 3 -11.60 -3.47 2.97
C GLU A 3 -10.28 -3.73 3.71
N ILE A 4 -10.35 -4.32 4.89
CA ILE A 4 -9.20 -4.75 5.69
C ILE A 4 -9.27 -6.26 5.94
N HIS A 5 -8.12 -6.87 6.27
CA HIS A 5 -8.05 -8.27 6.63
C HIS A 5 -8.84 -8.56 7.93
N GLN A 6 -9.37 -9.78 8.06
CA GLN A 6 -10.14 -10.19 9.25
C GLN A 6 -9.39 -10.00 10.57
N ASP A 7 -8.07 -10.17 10.59
CA ASP A 7 -7.28 -9.92 11.80
C ASP A 7 -7.32 -8.45 12.25
N GLY A 8 -7.55 -7.50 11.34
CA GLY A 8 -7.78 -6.11 11.70
C GLY A 8 -9.09 -5.90 12.46
N TRP A 9 -10.14 -6.60 12.07
CA TRP A 9 -11.43 -6.57 12.77
C TRP A 9 -11.32 -7.18 14.17
N LYS A 10 -10.60 -8.30 14.33
CA LYS A 10 -10.34 -8.90 15.65
C LYS A 10 -9.66 -7.92 16.61
N VAL A 11 -8.72 -7.10 16.12
CA VAL A 11 -8.07 -6.08 16.97
C VAL A 11 -9.08 -5.08 17.51
N PHE A 12 -10.09 -4.70 16.73
CA PHE A 12 -11.15 -3.81 17.21
C PHE A 12 -12.02 -4.49 18.26
N GLU A 13 -12.42 -5.74 18.03
CA GLU A 13 -13.20 -6.55 18.97
C GLU A 13 -12.45 -6.75 20.30
N GLU A 14 -11.18 -7.17 20.25
CA GLU A 14 -10.33 -7.38 21.42
C GLU A 14 -10.12 -6.12 22.28
N ASN A 15 -10.21 -4.95 21.65
CA ASN A 15 -10.08 -3.66 22.33
C ASN A 15 -11.43 -2.99 22.62
N ASN A 16 -12.55 -3.70 22.44
CA ASN A 16 -13.90 -3.20 22.65
C ASN A 16 -14.18 -1.88 21.88
N LEU A 17 -13.64 -1.75 20.65
CA LEU A 17 -13.91 -0.61 19.79
C LEU A 17 -15.15 -0.88 18.95
N GLU A 18 -16.15 -0.02 19.09
CA GLU A 18 -17.30 -0.03 18.19
C GLU A 18 -16.84 0.37 16.80
N SER A 19 -17.01 -0.51 15.81
CA SER A 19 -16.51 -0.31 14.46
C SER A 19 -17.48 -0.82 13.42
N PHE A 20 -17.50 -0.13 12.28
CA PHE A 20 -18.30 -0.52 11.13
C PHE A 20 -17.56 -0.26 9.82
N GLU A 21 -17.92 -1.00 8.78
CA GLU A 21 -17.40 -0.79 7.45
C GLU A 21 -18.27 0.17 6.66
N LEU A 22 -17.66 1.24 6.14
CA LEU A 22 -18.35 2.18 5.28
C LEU A 22 -18.28 1.68 3.83
N LEU A 23 -19.41 1.23 3.30
CA LEU A 23 -19.53 0.67 1.94
C LEU A 23 -20.11 1.66 0.94
N ASN A 24 -20.95 2.61 1.40
CA ASN A 24 -21.58 3.60 0.56
C ASN A 24 -20.98 4.99 0.80
N PHE A 25 -20.44 5.60 -0.26
CA PHE A 25 -19.75 6.90 -0.24
C PHE A 25 -20.63 8.06 -0.78
N GLU A 26 -21.93 7.86 -0.90
CA GLU A 26 -22.86 8.95 -1.22
C GLU A 26 -22.93 9.97 -0.08
N GLU A 27 -23.07 11.24 -0.44
CA GLU A 27 -22.94 12.38 0.48
C GLU A 27 -23.88 12.28 1.69
N ASP A 28 -25.13 11.92 1.47
CA ASP A 28 -26.13 11.79 2.54
C ASP A 28 -25.79 10.64 3.50
N ASN A 29 -25.27 9.54 2.98
CA ASN A 29 -24.81 8.43 3.80
C ASN A 29 -23.57 8.81 4.61
N LEU A 30 -22.61 9.49 3.99
CA LEU A 30 -21.42 9.99 4.67
C LEU A 30 -21.79 10.94 5.82
N LYS A 31 -22.73 11.85 5.60
CA LYS A 31 -23.20 12.77 6.64
C LYS A 31 -23.82 12.04 7.83
N ARG A 32 -24.59 10.98 7.55
CA ARG A 32 -25.25 10.21 8.61
C ARG A 32 -24.27 9.38 9.41
N GLU A 33 -23.43 8.62 8.71
CA GLU A 33 -22.56 7.61 9.33
C GLU A 33 -21.30 8.23 9.97
N LEU A 34 -20.77 9.33 9.42
CA LEU A 34 -19.49 9.90 9.87
C LEU A 34 -19.59 11.05 10.85
N ASN A 35 -20.79 11.59 11.09
CA ASN A 35 -20.97 12.75 11.96
C ASN A 35 -20.43 12.55 13.39
N GLU A 36 -20.57 11.34 13.92
CA GLU A 36 -20.28 10.99 15.31
C GLU A 36 -19.04 10.10 15.50
N VAL A 37 -18.29 9.82 14.42
CA VAL A 37 -17.11 8.96 14.51
C VAL A 37 -15.93 9.65 15.18
N ASP A 38 -15.24 8.95 16.07
CA ASP A 38 -14.01 9.42 16.72
C ASP A 38 -12.76 9.11 15.89
N ALA A 39 -12.78 8.07 15.05
CA ALA A 39 -11.65 7.61 14.27
C ALA A 39 -12.06 7.10 12.88
N ILE A 40 -11.19 7.29 11.90
CA ILE A 40 -11.35 6.70 10.57
C ILE A 40 -10.15 5.83 10.26
N LEU A 41 -10.36 4.52 10.00
CA LEU A 41 -9.37 3.68 9.37
C LEU A 41 -9.48 3.83 7.85
N LEU A 42 -8.44 4.38 7.23
CA LEU A 42 -8.41 4.70 5.82
C LEU A 42 -7.42 3.80 5.07
N ARG A 43 -7.86 3.10 4.05
CA ARG A 43 -6.98 2.28 3.21
C ARG A 43 -6.69 2.96 1.87
N THR A 44 -7.52 2.77 0.87
CA THR A 44 -7.27 3.24 -0.51
C THR A 44 -8.16 4.40 -0.93
N ALA A 45 -9.28 4.60 -0.24
CA ALA A 45 -10.20 5.67 -0.57
C ALA A 45 -9.55 7.05 -0.36
N LYS A 46 -9.97 8.05 -1.14
CA LYS A 46 -9.58 9.44 -0.93
C LYS A 46 -10.44 10.03 0.19
N LEU A 47 -9.80 10.62 1.17
CA LEU A 47 -10.47 11.35 2.23
C LEU A 47 -10.42 12.85 1.93
N SER A 48 -11.51 13.38 1.38
CA SER A 48 -11.60 14.80 1.03
C SER A 48 -11.81 15.68 2.25
N ASN A 49 -11.49 16.97 2.11
CA ASN A 49 -11.76 17.96 3.16
C ASN A 49 -13.25 18.05 3.50
N ASP A 50 -14.13 17.87 2.49
CA ASP A 50 -15.58 17.91 2.69
C ASP A 50 -16.04 16.78 3.59
N VAL A 51 -15.52 15.57 3.37
CA VAL A 51 -15.80 14.41 4.23
C VAL A 51 -15.27 14.64 5.65
N ILE A 52 -14.05 15.15 5.80
CA ILE A 52 -13.49 15.47 7.13
C ILE A 52 -14.34 16.53 7.84
N SER A 53 -14.88 17.51 7.11
CA SER A 53 -15.69 18.60 7.69
C SER A 53 -17.00 18.11 8.30
N ILE A 54 -17.53 17.00 7.83
CA ILE A 54 -18.75 16.38 8.34
C ILE A 54 -18.50 15.69 9.69
N CYS A 55 -17.29 15.18 9.91
CA CYS A 55 -16.93 14.39 11.08
C CYS A 55 -16.67 15.30 12.30
N LYS A 56 -17.70 15.58 13.09
CA LYS A 56 -17.62 16.56 14.22
C LYS A 56 -16.78 16.09 15.39
N LYS A 57 -16.66 14.76 15.59
CA LYS A 57 -15.94 14.17 16.73
C LYS A 57 -14.60 13.55 16.34
N LEU A 58 -14.22 13.61 15.06
CA LEU A 58 -13.03 12.94 14.54
C LEU A 58 -11.75 13.45 15.22
N LYS A 59 -11.01 12.54 15.84
CA LYS A 59 -9.75 12.77 16.55
C LYS A 59 -8.54 12.26 15.81
N ILE A 60 -8.72 11.18 15.04
CA ILE A 60 -7.63 10.50 14.35
C ILE A 60 -8.06 9.89 13.03
N VAL A 61 -7.19 10.02 12.03
CA VAL A 61 -7.23 9.22 10.80
C VAL A 61 -6.07 8.24 10.84
N SER A 62 -6.35 6.93 10.86
CA SER A 62 -5.35 5.88 10.80
C SER A 62 -5.23 5.38 9.35
N ARG A 63 -4.11 5.67 8.70
CA ARG A 63 -3.85 5.23 7.34
C ARG A 63 -3.27 3.81 7.33
N HIS A 64 -4.04 2.84 6.84
CA HIS A 64 -3.58 1.47 6.60
C HIS A 64 -2.65 1.45 5.38
N GLY A 65 -1.43 1.91 5.55
CA GLY A 65 -0.39 2.04 4.54
C GLY A 65 0.66 3.07 4.90
N VAL A 66 1.71 3.15 4.09
CA VAL A 66 2.86 4.06 4.30
C VAL A 66 2.61 5.42 3.66
N GLY A 67 2.06 5.43 2.44
CA GLY A 67 1.73 6.67 1.72
C GLY A 67 0.46 7.31 2.26
N TYR A 68 0.39 8.63 2.21
CA TYR A 68 -0.75 9.43 2.69
C TYR A 68 -1.19 10.50 1.68
N ASP A 69 -0.89 10.30 0.40
CA ASP A 69 -1.26 11.24 -0.68
C ASP A 69 -2.77 11.38 -0.87
N ASN A 70 -3.55 10.43 -0.32
CA ASN A 70 -5.01 10.44 -0.32
C ASN A 70 -5.63 11.22 0.85
N VAL A 71 -4.81 11.93 1.65
CA VAL A 71 -5.24 12.74 2.80
C VAL A 71 -4.58 14.11 2.76
N ASN A 72 -5.35 15.16 3.03
CA ASN A 72 -4.81 16.51 3.15
C ASN A 72 -4.30 16.75 4.58
N ILE A 73 -2.98 16.67 4.77
CA ILE A 73 -2.33 16.81 6.08
C ILE A 73 -2.55 18.21 6.65
N ASP A 74 -2.44 19.26 5.83
CA ASP A 74 -2.59 20.63 6.29
C ASP A 74 -4.00 20.86 6.84
N TYR A 75 -5.00 20.26 6.20
CA TYR A 75 -6.38 20.32 6.68
C TYR A 75 -6.58 19.55 7.98
N LEU A 76 -5.98 18.35 8.13
CA LEU A 76 -6.02 17.62 9.40
C LEU A 76 -5.35 18.41 10.53
N ASN A 77 -4.18 18.99 10.27
CA ASN A 77 -3.47 19.83 11.26
C ASN A 77 -4.30 21.04 11.68
N HIS A 78 -4.94 21.72 10.73
CA HIS A 78 -5.83 22.85 11.03
C HIS A 78 -7.03 22.45 11.91
N LYS A 79 -7.51 21.22 11.75
CA LYS A 79 -8.60 20.65 12.55
C LYS A 79 -8.14 19.97 13.85
N ASN A 80 -6.85 19.94 14.14
CA ASN A 80 -6.24 19.18 15.24
C ASN A 80 -6.57 17.68 15.23
N ILE A 81 -6.65 17.08 14.03
CA ILE A 81 -6.90 15.66 13.84
C ILE A 81 -5.56 14.95 13.61
N ALA A 82 -5.26 13.94 14.42
CA ALA A 82 -4.02 13.18 14.30
C ALA A 82 -4.02 12.29 13.04
N LEU A 83 -2.84 12.08 12.44
CA LEU A 83 -2.64 11.12 11.36
C LEU A 83 -1.69 10.00 11.81
N GLY A 84 -2.18 8.77 11.85
CA GLY A 84 -1.38 7.57 12.04
C GLY A 84 -1.06 6.89 10.70
N ILE A 85 0.16 6.37 10.54
CA ILE A 85 0.58 5.62 9.35
C ILE A 85 1.33 4.35 9.74
N THR A 86 1.29 3.30 8.89
CA THR A 86 2.02 2.05 9.09
C THR A 86 3.41 2.11 8.46
N SER A 87 4.25 2.95 9.02
CA SER A 87 5.48 3.44 8.37
C SER A 87 6.54 2.39 8.01
N THR A 88 6.56 1.22 8.64
CA THR A 88 7.64 0.20 8.47
C THR A 88 7.14 -1.13 7.93
N SER A 89 5.84 -1.34 7.85
CA SER A 89 5.22 -2.65 7.64
C SER A 89 5.56 -3.32 6.30
N ASN A 90 5.83 -2.56 5.24
CA ASN A 90 6.01 -3.10 3.90
C ASN A 90 7.43 -2.94 3.31
N ALA A 91 8.39 -2.38 4.06
CA ALA A 91 9.71 -2.07 3.50
C ALA A 91 10.47 -3.33 3.01
N VAL A 92 10.33 -4.45 3.72
CA VAL A 92 10.90 -5.74 3.32
C VAL A 92 10.22 -6.27 2.07
N SER A 93 8.89 -6.33 2.06
CA SER A 93 8.10 -6.83 0.92
C SER A 93 8.36 -6.04 -0.36
N VAL A 94 8.46 -4.70 -0.25
CA VAL A 94 8.78 -3.85 -1.41
C VAL A 94 10.20 -4.10 -1.90
N ALA A 95 11.18 -4.26 -1.00
CA ALA A 95 12.55 -4.57 -1.38
C ALA A 95 12.67 -5.92 -2.11
N GLU A 96 11.97 -6.94 -1.65
CA GLU A 96 11.91 -8.25 -2.29
C GLU A 96 11.22 -8.17 -3.66
N HIS A 97 10.16 -7.39 -3.77
CA HIS A 97 9.50 -7.14 -5.05
C HIS A 97 10.43 -6.45 -6.06
N VAL A 98 11.26 -5.51 -5.62
CA VAL A 98 12.26 -4.85 -6.49
C VAL A 98 13.26 -5.87 -7.04
N LEU A 99 13.81 -6.75 -6.19
CA LEU A 99 14.74 -7.80 -6.65
C LEU A 99 14.04 -8.81 -7.58
N THR A 100 12.82 -9.20 -7.24
CA THR A 100 12.00 -10.05 -8.10
C THR A 100 11.84 -9.42 -9.48
N SER A 101 11.53 -8.13 -9.54
CA SER A 101 11.37 -7.40 -10.80
C SER A 101 12.68 -7.34 -11.61
N PHE A 102 13.82 -7.11 -10.96
CA PHE A 102 15.12 -7.14 -11.63
C PHE A 102 15.41 -8.51 -12.26
N LEU A 103 15.22 -9.59 -11.50
CA LEU A 103 15.43 -10.95 -12.00
C LEU A 103 14.40 -11.33 -13.08
N TYR A 104 13.15 -10.99 -12.89
CA TYR A 104 12.08 -11.22 -13.85
C TYR A 104 12.40 -10.63 -15.22
N LEU A 105 12.82 -9.36 -15.23
CA LEU A 105 13.15 -8.65 -16.46
C LEU A 105 14.47 -9.14 -17.06
N SER A 106 15.53 -9.29 -16.24
CA SER A 106 16.85 -9.68 -16.72
C SER A 106 16.89 -11.09 -17.31
N LYS A 107 16.02 -12.00 -16.84
CA LYS A 107 15.93 -13.39 -17.30
C LYS A 107 14.76 -13.64 -18.25
N ASN A 108 13.98 -12.62 -18.63
CA ASN A 108 12.78 -12.78 -19.46
C ASN A 108 11.87 -13.93 -18.98
N ILE A 109 11.63 -13.99 -17.65
CA ILE A 109 10.96 -15.14 -17.01
C ILE A 109 9.59 -15.41 -17.64
N HIS A 110 8.83 -14.37 -17.95
CA HIS A 110 7.49 -14.51 -18.57
C HIS A 110 7.51 -15.21 -19.94
N LEU A 111 8.55 -14.94 -20.76
CA LEU A 111 8.69 -15.59 -22.07
C LEU A 111 9.16 -17.03 -21.89
N SER A 112 10.08 -17.28 -20.97
CA SER A 112 10.56 -18.63 -20.66
C SER A 112 9.45 -19.52 -20.09
N ASP A 113 8.64 -18.99 -19.16
CA ASP A 113 7.47 -19.68 -18.60
C ASP A 113 6.45 -20.00 -19.70
N LYS A 114 6.15 -19.03 -20.57
CA LYS A 114 5.24 -19.24 -21.70
C LYS A 114 5.70 -20.37 -22.62
N LEU A 115 6.96 -20.36 -23.07
CA LEU A 115 7.50 -21.42 -23.93
C LEU A 115 7.43 -22.82 -23.25
N THR A 116 7.71 -22.85 -21.95
CA THR A 116 7.66 -24.09 -21.18
C THR A 116 6.24 -24.66 -21.12
N ARG A 117 5.26 -23.80 -20.79
CA ARG A 117 3.83 -24.20 -20.70
C ARG A 117 3.24 -24.62 -22.05
N GLU A 118 3.73 -24.03 -23.14
CA GLU A 118 3.33 -24.40 -24.51
C GLU A 118 4.07 -25.66 -25.03
N GLY A 119 4.93 -26.29 -24.26
CA GLY A 119 5.76 -27.45 -24.70
C GLY A 119 6.82 -27.07 -25.72
N ARG A 120 7.15 -25.79 -25.86
CA ARG A 120 8.04 -25.22 -26.88
C ARG A 120 9.45 -24.95 -26.35
N PHE A 121 9.95 -25.76 -25.44
CA PHE A 121 11.28 -25.56 -24.84
C PHE A 121 12.41 -25.49 -25.86
N ASN A 122 12.27 -26.21 -26.99
CA ASN A 122 13.27 -26.19 -28.07
C ASN A 122 13.40 -24.83 -28.77
N ASP A 123 12.41 -23.97 -28.64
CA ASP A 123 12.41 -22.60 -29.21
C ASP A 123 13.13 -21.57 -28.31
N LYS A 124 13.81 -22.05 -27.26
CA LYS A 124 14.52 -21.16 -26.30
C LYS A 124 15.55 -20.24 -26.96
N SER A 125 16.09 -20.62 -28.13
CA SER A 125 17.01 -19.78 -28.91
C SER A 125 16.34 -18.55 -29.55
N SER A 126 15.01 -18.51 -29.59
CA SER A 126 14.24 -17.35 -30.07
C SER A 126 14.01 -16.30 -28.99
N LEU A 127 14.33 -16.61 -27.72
CA LEU A 127 14.19 -15.66 -26.62
C LEU A 127 15.20 -14.52 -26.75
N PRO A 128 14.83 -13.32 -26.26
CA PRO A 128 15.79 -12.21 -26.14
C PRO A 128 16.99 -12.59 -25.27
N ILE A 129 18.12 -11.93 -25.50
CA ILE A 129 19.34 -12.15 -24.74
C ILE A 129 19.07 -11.87 -23.26
N PHE A 130 19.42 -12.86 -22.44
CA PHE A 130 19.43 -12.72 -20.98
C PHE A 130 20.69 -12.02 -20.51
N PHE A 131 20.58 -11.31 -19.42
CA PHE A 131 21.77 -10.77 -18.76
C PHE A 131 21.78 -11.13 -17.28
N GLU A 132 22.96 -11.10 -16.68
CA GLU A 132 23.16 -11.35 -15.27
C GLU A 132 23.17 -10.02 -14.50
N LEU A 133 22.64 -10.05 -13.29
CA LEU A 133 22.74 -8.92 -12.36
C LEU A 133 24.10 -8.88 -11.68
N TYR A 134 24.85 -9.99 -11.73
CA TYR A 134 26.17 -10.08 -11.15
C TYR A 134 27.11 -8.97 -11.70
N GLN A 135 27.79 -8.28 -10.80
CA GLN A 135 28.68 -7.14 -11.10
C GLN A 135 28.01 -5.98 -11.86
N LYS A 136 26.68 -5.86 -11.79
CA LYS A 136 25.99 -4.69 -12.31
C LYS A 136 25.89 -3.59 -11.25
N ASN A 137 25.99 -2.34 -11.69
CA ASN A 137 25.79 -1.19 -10.82
C ASN A 137 24.30 -0.90 -10.65
N ILE A 138 23.86 -0.74 -9.41
CA ILE A 138 22.50 -0.34 -9.07
C ILE A 138 22.55 1.07 -8.47
N VAL A 139 21.74 1.96 -9.01
CA VAL A 139 21.54 3.29 -8.44
C VAL A 139 20.24 3.30 -7.68
N ILE A 140 20.28 3.68 -6.41
CA ILE A 140 19.10 3.81 -5.56
C ILE A 140 18.84 5.31 -5.37
N PHE A 141 17.77 5.81 -5.99
CA PHE A 141 17.33 7.17 -5.81
C PHE A 141 16.38 7.26 -4.61
N GLY A 142 16.83 7.85 -3.52
CA GLY A 142 16.16 7.86 -2.22
C GLY A 142 16.62 6.71 -1.30
N PHE A 143 17.27 7.04 -0.19
CA PHE A 143 17.88 6.09 0.74
C PHE A 143 17.16 6.05 2.10
N GLY A 144 15.81 6.04 2.03
CA GLY A 144 14.93 5.83 3.18
C GLY A 144 14.83 4.35 3.58
N ARG A 145 13.75 3.98 4.26
CA ARG A 145 13.51 2.62 4.76
C ARG A 145 13.55 1.56 3.66
N ILE A 146 12.84 1.79 2.56
CA ILE A 146 12.80 0.88 1.41
C ILE A 146 14.15 0.84 0.71
N GLY A 147 14.76 1.99 0.39
CA GLY A 147 16.07 2.05 -0.27
C GLY A 147 17.16 1.33 0.52
N LYS A 148 17.20 1.48 1.85
CA LYS A 148 18.09 0.71 2.72
C LYS A 148 17.81 -0.78 2.69
N ALA A 149 16.53 -1.19 2.66
CA ALA A 149 16.15 -2.59 2.59
C ALA A 149 16.52 -3.23 1.23
N VAL A 150 16.42 -2.49 0.12
CA VAL A 150 16.91 -2.90 -1.20
C VAL A 150 18.43 -3.04 -1.18
N ALA A 151 19.16 -2.00 -0.74
CA ALA A 151 20.61 -2.00 -0.71
C ALA A 151 21.22 -3.17 0.10
N LYS A 152 20.53 -3.57 1.19
CA LYS A 152 20.96 -4.72 1.99
C LYS A 152 20.87 -6.05 1.25
N ARG A 153 20.06 -6.13 0.19
CA ARG A 153 19.79 -7.34 -0.60
C ARG A 153 20.56 -7.39 -1.92
N CYS A 154 21.14 -6.29 -2.33
CA CYS A 154 22.00 -6.17 -3.51
C CYS A 154 23.48 -6.38 -3.14
#